data_f9154553c42637b5158b736127b1b6fd
#
_entry.id   f9154553c42637b5158b736127b1b6fd
#
_cell.length_a   1.000
_cell.length_b   1.000
_cell.length_c   1.000
_cell.angle_alpha   90.00
_cell.angle_beta   90.00
_cell.angle_gamma   90.00
#
_symmetry.space_group_name_H-M   'P 1'
#
loop_
_entity.id
_entity.type
_entity.pdbx_description
1 polymer ?
#
loop_
_entity_poly.entity_id
_entity_poly.type
_entity_poly.pdbx_seq_one_letter_code
_entity_poly.pdbx_strand_id
1 'polypeptide(L)'
;MKKTVILFSLVCLAAVLYSCSASETATYKAGNNENWKINVTHNTGVTDNFKVIINDSTVIDKNTNGLTGKIEETGKYREKEVKLVVQYIQESYGSGSFETVVYIENKLAAKFNF
;
A
#
# COMPACT_ATOMS: atom_id res chain seq x y z
N MET A 1 8.43 37.65 11.62
CA MET A 1 8.23 36.29 12.07
C MET A 1 6.98 35.64 11.48
N LYS A 2 5.85 36.35 11.46
CA LYS A 2 4.61 35.76 10.88
C LYS A 2 4.72 35.42 9.40
N LYS A 3 5.47 36.21 8.61
CA LYS A 3 5.67 35.96 7.18
C LYS A 3 6.48 34.67 6.93
N THR A 4 7.44 34.34 7.77
CA THR A 4 8.28 33.17 7.65
C THR A 4 7.46 31.87 7.92
N VAL A 5 6.57 31.91 8.91
CA VAL A 5 5.69 30.78 9.23
C VAL A 5 4.71 30.49 8.10
N ILE A 6 4.13 31.53 7.49
CA ILE A 6 3.19 31.38 6.36
C ILE A 6 3.91 30.77 5.15
N LEU A 7 5.15 31.21 4.87
CA LEU A 7 5.94 30.69 3.75
C LEU A 7 6.28 29.22 3.95
N PHE A 8 6.66 28.83 5.15
CA PHE A 8 6.95 27.44 5.50
C PHE A 8 5.73 26.55 5.37
N SER A 9 4.56 27.02 5.81
CA SER A 9 3.30 26.30 5.68
C SER A 9 2.92 26.09 4.21
N LEU A 10 3.15 27.08 3.37
CA LEU A 10 2.87 26.99 1.93
C LEU A 10 3.77 25.96 1.24
N VAL A 11 5.05 25.92 1.61
CA VAL A 11 6.02 24.96 1.07
C VAL A 11 5.63 23.53 1.47
N CYS A 12 5.21 23.31 2.71
CA CYS A 12 4.75 22.00 3.17
C CYS A 12 3.50 21.55 2.41
N LEU A 13 2.57 22.46 2.17
CA LEU A 13 1.35 22.14 1.42
C LEU A 13 1.68 21.76 -0.04
N ALA A 14 2.60 22.49 -0.67
CA ALA A 14 3.05 22.18 -2.03
C ALA A 14 3.71 20.79 -2.11
N ALA A 15 4.54 20.43 -1.11
CA ALA A 15 5.17 19.12 -1.05
C ALA A 15 4.15 18.00 -0.95
N VAL A 16 3.07 18.18 -0.18
CA VAL A 16 1.99 17.20 -0.06
C VAL A 16 1.26 17.02 -1.39
N LEU A 17 1.06 18.09 -2.15
CA LEU A 17 0.37 18.04 -3.45
C LEU A 17 1.15 17.26 -4.52
N TYR A 18 2.49 17.18 -4.40
CA TYR A 18 3.32 16.42 -5.32
C TYR A 18 3.53 14.97 -4.90
N SER A 19 3.00 14.57 -3.73
CA SER A 19 3.10 13.20 -3.24
C SER A 19 2.02 12.34 -3.88
N CYS A 20 2.43 11.39 -4.74
CA CYS A 20 1.54 10.45 -5.41
C CYS A 20 1.56 9.10 -4.70
N SER A 21 1.35 9.09 -3.39
CA SER A 21 1.29 7.86 -2.61
C SER A 21 -0.04 7.73 -1.90
N ALA A 22 -0.54 6.50 -1.85
CA ALA A 22 -1.72 6.13 -1.09
C ALA A 22 -1.34 5.05 -0.08
N SER A 23 -1.94 5.09 1.09
CA SER A 23 -1.64 4.15 2.17
C SER A 23 -2.93 3.76 2.88
N GLU A 24 -3.11 2.46 3.10
CA GLU A 24 -4.24 1.91 3.82
C GLU A 24 -3.75 0.96 4.90
N THR A 25 -4.45 0.92 6.02
CA THR A 25 -4.07 0.13 7.18
C THR A 25 -5.22 -0.76 7.64
N ALA A 26 -4.89 -1.99 8.01
CA ALA A 26 -5.83 -2.94 8.61
C ALA A 26 -5.17 -3.66 9.78
N THR A 27 -5.98 -4.20 10.68
CA THR A 27 -5.52 -5.00 11.79
C THR A 27 -5.88 -6.46 11.54
N TYR A 28 -4.90 -7.34 11.66
CA TYR A 28 -5.06 -8.78 11.50
C TYR A 28 -4.78 -9.48 12.84
N LYS A 29 -5.68 -10.35 13.25
CA LYS A 29 -5.49 -11.17 14.45
C LYS A 29 -4.68 -12.42 14.10
N ALA A 30 -3.45 -12.45 14.56
CA ALA A 30 -2.51 -13.51 14.22
C ALA A 30 -2.61 -14.74 15.15
N GLY A 31 -3.59 -14.76 16.05
CA GLY A 31 -3.71 -15.79 17.09
C GLY A 31 -3.01 -15.39 18.38
N ASN A 32 -3.22 -16.14 19.46
CA ASN A 32 -2.58 -15.88 20.78
C ASN A 32 -2.69 -14.43 21.27
N ASN A 33 -3.81 -13.76 21.01
CA ASN A 33 -4.04 -12.35 21.35
C ASN A 33 -3.06 -11.37 20.69
N GLU A 34 -2.35 -11.80 19.66
CA GLU A 34 -1.43 -10.94 18.92
C GLU A 34 -2.15 -10.28 17.75
N ASN A 35 -2.07 -8.95 17.68
CA ASN A 35 -2.62 -8.18 16.58
C ASN A 35 -1.49 -7.64 15.73
N TRP A 36 -1.57 -7.88 14.42
CA TRP A 36 -0.62 -7.33 13.44
C TRP A 36 -1.24 -6.14 12.75
N LYS A 37 -0.50 -5.05 12.69
CA LYS A 37 -0.87 -3.88 11.91
C LYS A 37 -0.34 -4.07 10.49
N ILE A 38 -1.25 -4.20 9.53
CA ILE A 38 -0.90 -4.36 8.12
C ILE A 38 -1.11 -3.02 7.43
N ASN A 39 -0.05 -2.49 6.84
CA ASN A 39 -0.08 -1.27 6.06
C ASN A 39 0.30 -1.62 4.63
N VAL A 40 -0.52 -1.22 3.67
CA VAL A 40 -0.23 -1.37 2.25
C VAL A 40 -0.11 0.03 1.64
N THR A 41 1.01 0.27 0.96
CA THR A 41 1.25 1.53 0.28
C THR A 41 1.31 1.31 -1.22
N HIS A 42 0.69 2.22 -1.95
CA HIS A 42 0.78 2.29 -3.41
C HIS A 42 1.40 3.63 -3.80
N ASN A 43 2.56 3.58 -4.41
CA ASN A 43 3.24 4.77 -4.93
C ASN A 43 3.14 4.77 -6.45
N THR A 44 2.68 5.89 -7.00
CA THR A 44 2.61 6.10 -8.43
C THR A 44 3.77 6.99 -8.88
N GLY A 45 4.42 6.61 -9.98
CA GLY A 45 5.52 7.37 -10.55
C GLY A 45 5.78 6.86 -11.96
N VAL A 46 7.04 6.68 -12.31
CA VAL A 46 7.42 6.03 -13.58
C VAL A 46 6.92 4.57 -13.59
N THR A 47 6.93 3.95 -12.43
CA THR A 47 6.38 2.61 -12.21
C THR A 47 5.44 2.65 -11.01
N ASP A 48 4.50 1.71 -10.94
CA ASP A 48 3.69 1.51 -9.76
C ASP A 48 4.45 0.64 -8.76
N ASN A 49 4.50 1.08 -7.51
CA ASN A 49 5.14 0.34 -6.43
C ASN A 49 4.13 0.00 -5.35
N PHE A 50 4.11 -1.27 -4.96
CA PHE A 50 3.26 -1.76 -3.87
C PHE A 50 4.13 -2.30 -2.77
N LYS A 51 3.91 -1.84 -1.53
CA LYS A 51 4.61 -2.32 -0.35
C LYS A 51 3.62 -2.86 0.66
N VAL A 52 3.97 -3.99 1.26
CA VAL A 52 3.26 -4.53 2.42
C VAL A 52 4.18 -4.41 3.62
N ILE A 53 3.70 -3.70 4.63
CA ILE A 53 4.45 -3.44 5.86
C ILE A 53 3.63 -4.01 7.02
N ILE A 54 4.24 -4.90 7.79
CA ILE A 54 3.59 -5.51 8.95
C ILE A 54 4.38 -5.12 10.19
N ASN A 55 3.71 -4.47 11.15
CA ASN A 55 4.32 -3.99 12.38
C ASN A 55 5.63 -3.23 12.11
N ASP A 56 5.58 -2.28 11.16
CA ASP A 56 6.70 -1.43 10.73
C ASP A 56 7.84 -2.15 10.02
N SER A 57 7.67 -3.43 9.66
CA SER A 57 8.63 -4.19 8.87
C SER A 57 8.14 -4.36 7.44
N THR A 58 8.96 -3.99 6.45
CA THR A 58 8.63 -4.19 5.05
C THR A 58 8.75 -5.68 4.71
N VAL A 59 7.63 -6.29 4.36
CA VAL A 59 7.57 -7.72 4.05
C VAL A 59 7.61 -7.95 2.53
N ILE A 60 6.91 -7.12 1.77
CA ILE A 60 6.85 -7.20 0.31
C ILE A 60 7.06 -5.81 -0.25
N ASP A 61 7.89 -5.72 -1.29
CA ASP A 61 8.14 -4.50 -2.04
C ASP A 61 8.19 -4.88 -3.52
N LYS A 62 7.16 -4.52 -4.27
CA LYS A 62 7.01 -4.92 -5.67
C LYS A 62 6.83 -3.73 -6.58
N ASN A 63 7.72 -3.57 -7.54
CA ASN A 63 7.58 -2.61 -8.63
C ASN A 63 6.93 -3.27 -9.83
N THR A 64 6.01 -2.55 -10.47
CA THR A 64 5.34 -3.02 -11.69
C THR A 64 5.43 -1.95 -12.78
N ASN A 65 5.62 -2.39 -14.02
CA ASN A 65 5.58 -1.51 -15.19
C ASN A 65 4.24 -1.70 -15.91
N GLY A 66 3.34 -0.71 -15.75
CA GLY A 66 2.08 -0.74 -16.48
C GLY A 66 1.25 -1.99 -16.21
N LEU A 67 0.82 -2.15 -14.96
CA LEU A 67 -0.01 -3.30 -14.58
C LEU A 67 -1.33 -3.26 -15.34
N THR A 68 -1.56 -4.25 -16.19
CA THR A 68 -2.81 -4.42 -16.94
C THR A 68 -3.53 -5.71 -16.60
N GLY A 69 -3.12 -6.40 -15.56
CA GLY A 69 -3.70 -7.67 -15.17
C GLY A 69 -3.58 -7.89 -13.68
N LYS A 70 -3.12 -9.06 -13.32
CA LYS A 70 -3.00 -9.50 -11.94
C LYS A 70 -1.55 -9.85 -11.64
N ILE A 71 -1.05 -9.40 -10.51
CA ILE A 71 0.27 -9.79 -10.00
C ILE A 71 0.12 -10.43 -8.64
N GLU A 72 1.01 -11.35 -8.33
CA GLU A 72 1.13 -11.99 -7.03
C GLU A 72 2.58 -11.93 -6.58
N GLU A 73 2.80 -11.60 -5.31
CA GLU A 73 4.12 -11.59 -4.71
C GLU A 73 4.02 -12.17 -3.31
N THR A 74 5.03 -12.93 -2.91
CA THR A 74 5.06 -13.57 -1.59
C THR A 74 6.26 -13.07 -0.78
N GLY A 75 6.07 -13.04 0.52
CA GLY A 75 7.12 -12.77 1.49
C GLY A 75 6.85 -13.56 2.75
N LYS A 76 7.66 -13.34 3.77
CA LYS A 76 7.49 -14.00 5.06
C LYS A 76 7.59 -12.99 6.19
N TYR A 77 6.74 -13.14 7.18
CA TYR A 77 6.80 -12.39 8.41
C TYR A 77 6.62 -13.36 9.58
N ARG A 78 7.60 -13.42 10.46
CA ARG A 78 7.62 -14.37 11.59
C ARG A 78 7.29 -15.79 11.16
N GLU A 79 7.97 -16.26 10.10
CA GLU A 79 7.85 -17.60 9.51
C GLU A 79 6.50 -17.90 8.86
N LYS A 80 5.57 -16.94 8.82
CA LYS A 80 4.30 -17.10 8.14
C LYS A 80 4.36 -16.51 6.74
N GLU A 81 3.78 -17.21 5.78
CA GLU A 81 3.73 -16.74 4.41
C GLU A 81 2.75 -15.57 4.28
N VAL A 82 3.22 -14.50 3.67
CA VAL A 82 2.43 -13.32 3.34
C VAL A 82 2.36 -13.22 1.82
N LYS A 83 1.16 -13.12 1.29
CA LYS A 83 0.94 -13.05 -0.16
C LYS A 83 0.18 -11.77 -0.50
N LEU A 84 0.73 -11.02 -1.44
CA LEU A 84 0.10 -9.83 -2.00
C LEU A 84 -0.46 -10.16 -3.37
N VAL A 85 -1.72 -9.85 -3.59
CA VAL A 85 -2.38 -9.97 -4.89
C VAL A 85 -2.90 -8.60 -5.29
N VAL A 86 -2.46 -8.10 -6.44
CA VAL A 86 -2.93 -6.82 -6.97
C VAL A 86 -3.57 -7.08 -8.32
N GLN A 87 -4.80 -6.62 -8.50
CA GLN A 87 -5.53 -6.73 -9.74
C GLN A 87 -6.04 -5.36 -10.19
N TYR A 88 -5.74 -5.00 -11.44
CA TYR A 88 -6.27 -3.79 -12.03
C TYR A 88 -7.71 -4.01 -12.49
N ILE A 89 -8.61 -3.16 -12.06
CA ILE A 89 -10.03 -3.20 -12.43
C ILE A 89 -10.37 -1.91 -13.16
N GLN A 90 -10.76 -2.03 -14.43
CA GLN A 90 -11.22 -0.90 -15.21
C GLN A 90 -12.73 -0.76 -15.03
N GLU A 91 -13.16 0.38 -14.48
CA GLU A 91 -14.56 0.60 -14.13
C GLU A 91 -15.32 1.41 -15.18
N SER A 92 -14.64 2.39 -15.81
CA SER A 92 -15.24 3.23 -16.85
C SER A 92 -14.13 3.86 -17.69
N TYR A 93 -14.53 4.67 -18.68
CA TYR A 93 -13.58 5.34 -19.57
C TYR A 93 -12.56 6.17 -18.80
N GLY A 94 -11.28 5.77 -18.88
CA GLY A 94 -10.19 6.50 -18.28
C GLY A 94 -10.07 6.37 -16.76
N SER A 95 -10.92 5.59 -16.10
CA SER A 95 -10.84 5.36 -14.67
C SER A 95 -10.69 3.88 -14.36
N GLY A 96 -9.89 3.59 -13.36
CA GLY A 96 -9.68 2.24 -12.87
C GLY A 96 -9.14 2.26 -11.46
N SER A 97 -9.12 1.11 -10.84
CA SER A 97 -8.59 0.96 -9.49
C SER A 97 -7.75 -0.30 -9.40
N PHE A 98 -6.90 -0.35 -8.38
CA PHE A 98 -6.13 -1.54 -8.05
C PHE A 98 -6.77 -2.19 -6.83
N GLU A 99 -7.36 -3.36 -7.04
CA GLU A 99 -7.82 -4.19 -5.93
C GLU A 99 -6.62 -4.91 -5.34
N THR A 100 -6.33 -4.61 -4.08
CA THR A 100 -5.13 -5.09 -3.39
C THR A 100 -5.54 -5.94 -2.22
N VAL A 101 -5.10 -7.20 -2.22
CA VAL A 101 -5.48 -8.17 -1.21
C VAL A 101 -4.22 -8.75 -0.57
N VAL A 102 -4.22 -8.86 0.74
CA VAL A 102 -3.15 -9.48 1.50
C VAL A 102 -3.68 -10.74 2.16
N TYR A 103 -3.01 -11.86 1.92
CA TYR A 103 -3.28 -13.13 2.58
C TYR A 103 -2.13 -13.48 3.51
N ILE A 104 -2.45 -14.02 4.67
CA ILE A 104 -1.47 -14.58 5.61
C ILE A 104 -1.85 -16.02 5.85
N GLU A 105 -0.92 -16.95 5.54
CA GLU A 105 -1.18 -18.39 5.60
C GLU A 105 -2.45 -18.77 4.84
N ASN A 106 -2.63 -18.19 3.65
CA ASN A 106 -3.78 -18.39 2.76
C ASN A 106 -5.13 -17.91 3.31
N LYS A 107 -5.11 -17.11 4.38
CA LYS A 107 -6.30 -16.49 4.95
C LYS A 107 -6.34 -15.02 4.59
N LEU A 108 -7.51 -14.51 4.24
CA LEU A 108 -7.70 -13.10 3.95
C LEU A 108 -7.36 -12.26 5.18
N ALA A 109 -6.36 -11.39 5.05
CA ALA A 109 -5.93 -10.51 6.13
C ALA A 109 -6.34 -9.06 5.90
N ALA A 110 -6.30 -8.58 4.65
CA ALA A 110 -6.66 -7.21 4.32
C ALA A 110 -7.07 -7.11 2.85
N LYS A 111 -7.94 -6.16 2.55
CA LYS A 111 -8.38 -5.87 1.19
C LYS A 111 -8.58 -4.36 1.04
N PHE A 112 -7.92 -3.78 0.05
CA PHE A 112 -7.97 -2.34 -0.21
C PHE A 112 -8.16 -2.08 -1.69
N ASN A 113 -8.72 -0.91 -2.01
CA ASN A 113 -8.80 -0.39 -3.37
C ASN A 113 -8.00 0.91 -3.45
N PHE A 114 -7.11 0.97 -4.42
CA PHE A 114 -6.32 2.17 -4.68
C PHE A 114 -6.66 2.82 -6.01
#